data_7a14b2b69695245784286d636d4171be
#
_entry.id   7a14b2b69695245784286d636d4171be
#
_cell.length_a   1.000
_cell.length_b   1.000
_cell.length_c   1.000
_cell.angle_alpha   90.00
_cell.angle_beta   90.00
_cell.angle_gamma   90.00
#
_symmetry.space_group_name_H-M   'P 1'
#
loop_
_entity.id
_entity.type
_entity.pdbx_description
1 polymer ?
#
loop_
_entity_poly.entity_id
_entity_poly.type
_entity_poly.pdbx_seq_one_letter_code
_entity_poly.pdbx_strand_id
1 'polypeptide(L)'
;MAVTIAAVKPKSICFRHGVRAGEMLMQINGHELVDILDYHFYATERRLTLTLRSTGGKHREIRIKKDEYEDLGLTFDTYLMDRQRHCANKCVFCFIDQLPKGMRESLYFKDDDSRLSFLFGNYVTLTNLSEREVERIIQMLSLIHISE
;
A
#
# COMPACT_ATOMS: atom_id res chain seq x y z
N MET A 1 2.42 -4.74 10.03
CA MET A 1 1.79 -3.55 10.68
C MET A 1 0.28 -3.68 10.58
N ALA A 2 -0.49 -2.98 11.42
CA ALA A 2 -1.96 -2.95 11.31
C ALA A 2 -2.38 -1.67 10.60
N VAL A 3 -3.31 -1.75 9.66
CA VAL A 3 -3.76 -0.60 8.88
C VAL A 3 -5.23 -0.32 9.19
N THR A 4 -5.53 0.93 9.53
CA THR A 4 -6.89 1.35 9.87
C THR A 4 -7.73 1.49 8.59
N ILE A 5 -8.91 0.86 8.60
CA ILE A 5 -9.89 0.97 7.54
C ILE A 5 -10.66 2.26 7.73
N ALA A 6 -10.46 3.23 6.83
CA ALA A 6 -11.15 4.53 6.87
C ALA A 6 -12.62 4.41 6.48
N ALA A 7 -12.90 3.67 5.42
CA ALA A 7 -14.27 3.45 4.97
C ALA A 7 -14.43 2.07 4.31
N VAL A 8 -15.67 1.60 4.29
CA VAL A 8 -16.06 0.37 3.60
C VAL A 8 -17.17 0.71 2.61
N LYS A 9 -16.97 0.44 1.34
CA LYS A 9 -17.96 0.71 0.29
C LYS A 9 -19.26 -0.05 0.57
N PRO A 10 -20.42 0.60 0.53
CA PRO A 10 -21.71 -0.06 0.68
C PRO A 10 -21.88 -1.19 -0.36
N LYS A 11 -22.47 -2.30 0.06
CA LYS A 11 -22.69 -3.50 -0.77
C LYS A 11 -21.43 -4.21 -1.24
N SER A 12 -20.22 -3.76 -0.87
CA SER A 12 -18.96 -4.46 -1.17
C SER A 12 -18.88 -5.82 -0.45
N ILE A 13 -17.89 -6.62 -0.84
CA ILE A 13 -17.67 -7.93 -0.23
C ILE A 13 -17.39 -7.78 1.27
N CYS A 14 -16.46 -6.90 1.64
CA CYS A 14 -16.14 -6.67 3.05
C CYS A 14 -17.34 -6.14 3.84
N PHE A 15 -18.18 -5.28 3.25
CA PHE A 15 -19.39 -4.80 3.88
C PHE A 15 -20.37 -5.94 4.20
N ARG A 16 -20.57 -6.87 3.26
CA ARG A 16 -21.44 -8.06 3.46
C ARG A 16 -20.91 -9.01 4.53
N HIS A 17 -19.60 -9.08 4.71
CA HIS A 17 -18.94 -9.84 5.78
C HIS A 17 -18.84 -9.06 7.11
N GLY A 18 -19.48 -7.91 7.20
CA GLY A 18 -19.60 -7.15 8.45
C GLY A 18 -18.35 -6.37 8.84
N VAL A 19 -17.44 -6.09 7.89
CA VAL A 19 -16.30 -5.19 8.13
C VAL A 19 -16.81 -3.76 8.28
N ARG A 20 -16.25 -3.01 9.22
CA ARG A 20 -16.65 -1.64 9.53
C ARG A 20 -15.45 -0.70 9.47
N ALA A 21 -15.74 0.57 9.20
CA ALA A 21 -14.76 1.64 9.37
C ALA A 21 -14.26 1.71 10.83
N GLY A 22 -12.99 2.02 11.01
CA GLY A 22 -12.30 2.04 12.29
C GLY A 22 -11.73 0.69 12.74
N GLU A 23 -12.05 -0.42 12.07
CA GLU A 23 -11.34 -1.69 12.28
C GLU A 23 -9.94 -1.64 11.65
N MET A 24 -9.05 -2.49 12.14
CA MET A 24 -7.68 -2.57 11.62
C MET A 24 -7.48 -3.89 10.87
N LEU A 25 -7.01 -3.77 9.63
CA LEU A 25 -6.58 -4.93 8.85
C LEU A 25 -5.15 -5.28 9.24
N MET A 26 -4.96 -6.49 9.75
CA MET A 26 -3.68 -6.99 10.26
C MET A 26 -2.94 -7.83 9.22
N GLN A 27 -3.63 -8.80 8.63
CA GLN A 27 -3.06 -9.78 7.72
C GLN A 27 -4.05 -10.14 6.62
N ILE A 28 -3.51 -10.53 5.48
CA ILE A 28 -4.23 -11.22 4.39
C ILE A 28 -3.53 -12.55 4.14
N ASN A 29 -4.27 -13.65 4.21
CA ASN A 29 -3.75 -15.03 4.06
C ASN A 29 -2.55 -15.37 4.97
N GLY A 30 -2.50 -14.78 6.17
CA GLY A 30 -1.39 -14.95 7.11
C GLY A 30 -0.17 -14.06 6.83
N HIS A 31 -0.19 -13.27 5.75
CA HIS A 31 0.87 -12.31 5.43
C HIS A 31 0.58 -10.95 6.08
N GLU A 32 1.55 -10.45 6.82
CA GLU A 32 1.44 -9.09 7.37
C GLU A 32 1.50 -8.05 6.26
N LEU A 33 0.66 -7.02 6.41
CA LEU A 33 0.68 -5.88 5.51
C LEU A 33 1.72 -4.86 5.98
N VAL A 34 2.67 -4.56 5.14
CA VAL A 34 3.68 -3.52 5.37
C VAL A 34 3.22 -2.20 4.77
N ASP A 35 2.65 -2.26 3.55
CA ASP A 35 2.17 -1.09 2.81
C ASP A 35 1.03 -1.45 1.84
N ILE A 36 0.61 -0.45 1.07
CA ILE A 36 -0.48 -0.57 0.10
C ILE A 36 -0.19 -1.59 -1.02
N LEU A 37 1.07 -1.82 -1.37
CA LEU A 37 1.42 -2.80 -2.40
C LEU A 37 1.11 -4.21 -1.95
N ASP A 38 1.40 -4.56 -0.68
CA ASP A 38 1.03 -5.86 -0.12
C ASP A 38 -0.49 -6.06 -0.17
N TYR A 39 -1.26 -5.00 0.16
CA TYR A 39 -2.71 -5.07 0.08
C TYR A 39 -3.17 -5.36 -1.36
N HIS A 40 -2.71 -4.61 -2.34
CA HIS A 40 -3.10 -4.83 -3.73
C HIS A 40 -2.67 -6.21 -4.24
N PHE A 41 -1.48 -6.64 -3.87
CA PHE A 41 -0.93 -7.92 -4.26
C PHE A 41 -1.76 -9.10 -3.72
N TYR A 42 -1.93 -9.18 -2.41
CA TYR A 42 -2.67 -10.30 -1.80
C TYR A 42 -4.18 -10.21 -2.04
N ALA A 43 -4.73 -9.02 -2.24
CA ALA A 43 -6.15 -8.84 -2.49
C ALA A 43 -6.61 -9.35 -3.88
N THR A 44 -5.70 -9.71 -4.79
CA THR A 44 -6.05 -10.29 -6.10
C THR A 44 -6.56 -11.72 -6.01
N GLU A 45 -6.19 -12.45 -4.98
CA GLU A 45 -6.53 -13.87 -4.84
C GLU A 45 -8.03 -14.12 -4.72
N ARG A 46 -8.48 -15.28 -5.22
CA ARG A 46 -9.89 -15.70 -5.19
C ARG A 46 -10.38 -16.14 -3.82
N ARG A 47 -9.47 -16.58 -2.96
CA ARG A 47 -9.77 -17.02 -1.59
C ARG A 47 -8.89 -16.23 -0.64
N LEU A 48 -9.54 -15.47 0.22
CA LEU A 48 -8.86 -14.59 1.17
C LEU A 48 -9.27 -14.92 2.60
N THR A 49 -8.31 -14.92 3.48
CA THR A 49 -8.53 -14.89 4.92
C THR A 49 -8.01 -13.56 5.44
N LEU A 50 -8.92 -12.68 5.85
CA LEU A 50 -8.58 -11.39 6.44
C LEU A 50 -8.53 -11.53 7.95
N THR A 51 -7.42 -11.17 8.57
CA THR A 51 -7.30 -11.04 10.02
C THR A 51 -7.52 -9.58 10.38
N LEU A 52 -8.61 -9.32 11.10
CA LEU A 52 -9.03 -8.00 11.52
C LEU A 52 -8.93 -7.84 13.03
N ARG A 53 -8.65 -6.62 13.47
CA ARG A 53 -8.77 -6.22 14.87
C ARG A 53 -9.86 -5.15 14.98
N SER A 54 -10.88 -5.45 15.75
CA SER A 54 -11.97 -4.52 16.06
C SER A 54 -11.46 -3.32 16.88
N THR A 55 -12.18 -2.22 16.87
CA THR A 55 -11.95 -1.05 17.73
C THR A 55 -11.90 -1.40 19.23
N GLY A 56 -12.59 -2.46 19.64
CA GLY A 56 -12.53 -3.03 21.01
C GLY A 56 -11.34 -3.98 21.26
N GLY A 57 -10.38 -4.10 20.32
CA GLY A 57 -9.19 -4.92 20.46
C GLY A 57 -9.37 -6.42 20.18
N LYS A 58 -10.58 -6.88 19.90
CA LYS A 58 -10.84 -8.29 19.58
C LYS A 58 -10.36 -8.61 18.17
N HIS A 59 -9.64 -9.73 18.05
CA HIS A 59 -9.24 -10.28 16.76
C HIS A 59 -10.35 -11.16 16.18
N ARG A 60 -10.54 -11.09 14.87
CA ARG A 60 -11.43 -11.98 14.13
C ARG A 60 -10.87 -12.28 12.75
N GLU A 61 -11.16 -13.46 12.27
CA GLU A 61 -10.83 -13.87 10.90
C GLU A 61 -12.10 -13.93 10.05
N ILE A 62 -11.99 -13.45 8.83
CA ILE A 62 -13.07 -13.51 7.85
C ILE A 62 -12.52 -14.23 6.61
N ARG A 63 -13.22 -15.27 6.20
CA ARG A 63 -12.93 -15.98 4.95
C ARG A 63 -13.83 -15.45 3.85
N ILE A 64 -13.21 -14.98 2.78
CA ILE A 64 -13.86 -14.39 1.63
C ILE A 64 -13.55 -15.26 0.41
N LYS A 65 -14.59 -15.51 -0.40
CA LYS A 65 -14.46 -16.06 -1.75
C LYS A 65 -14.98 -15.03 -2.72
N LYS A 66 -14.18 -14.65 -3.70
CA LYS A 66 -14.49 -13.63 -4.69
C LYS A 66 -13.93 -14.00 -6.06
N ASP A 67 -14.30 -13.25 -7.08
CA ASP A 67 -13.62 -13.34 -8.37
C ASP A 67 -12.23 -12.69 -8.29
N GLU A 68 -11.33 -13.16 -9.14
CA GLU A 68 -9.99 -12.59 -9.27
C GLU A 68 -10.10 -11.10 -9.61
N TYR A 69 -9.30 -10.26 -8.97
CA TYR A 69 -9.34 -8.79 -9.10
C TYR A 69 -10.63 -8.09 -8.64
N GLU A 70 -11.65 -8.79 -8.14
CA GLU A 70 -12.83 -8.14 -7.56
C GLU A 70 -12.45 -7.32 -6.32
N ASP A 71 -12.90 -6.04 -6.27
CA ASP A 71 -12.56 -5.09 -5.21
C ASP A 71 -13.21 -5.50 -3.87
N LEU A 72 -12.42 -5.55 -2.83
CA LEU A 72 -12.89 -5.79 -1.46
C LEU A 72 -13.73 -4.64 -0.92
N GLY A 73 -13.56 -3.43 -1.48
CA GLY A 73 -14.27 -2.22 -1.08
C GLY A 73 -13.76 -1.59 0.19
N LEU A 74 -12.50 -1.79 0.53
CA LEU A 74 -11.83 -1.13 1.65
C LEU A 74 -11.17 0.16 1.18
N THR A 75 -11.26 1.20 1.99
CA THR A 75 -10.56 2.47 1.79
C THR A 75 -9.71 2.75 3.03
N PHE A 76 -8.52 3.27 2.84
CA PHE A 76 -7.57 3.58 3.90
C PHE A 76 -7.35 5.09 3.99
N ASP A 77 -6.91 5.59 5.15
CA ASP A 77 -6.70 7.03 5.39
C ASP A 77 -5.62 7.63 4.51
N THR A 78 -4.60 6.84 4.17
CA THR A 78 -3.50 7.25 3.31
C THR A 78 -3.31 6.27 2.17
N TYR A 79 -2.88 6.76 1.00
CA TYR A 79 -2.59 5.92 -0.16
C TYR A 79 -1.45 4.94 0.09
N LEU A 80 -0.52 5.27 0.97
CA LEU A 80 0.68 4.47 1.24
C LEU A 80 0.62 3.66 2.53
N MET A 81 -0.42 3.90 3.37
CA MET A 81 -0.58 3.33 4.72
C MET A 81 0.47 3.82 5.74
N ASP A 82 1.50 4.53 5.31
CA ASP A 82 2.54 5.16 6.12
C ASP A 82 2.98 6.51 5.53
N ARG A 83 4.14 7.01 5.95
CA ARG A 83 4.71 8.25 5.42
C ARG A 83 5.39 8.02 4.07
N GLN A 84 5.20 8.97 3.16
CA GLN A 84 5.90 9.03 1.89
C GLN A 84 7.42 9.17 2.12
N ARG A 85 8.20 8.46 1.33
CA ARG A 85 9.67 8.52 1.36
C ARG A 85 10.16 9.63 0.47
N HIS A 86 11.29 10.22 0.83
CA HIS A 86 11.93 11.27 0.08
C HIS A 86 13.36 10.87 -0.29
N CYS A 87 13.85 11.43 -1.37
CA CYS A 87 15.21 11.21 -1.86
C CYS A 87 16.24 11.78 -0.89
N ALA A 88 17.19 10.95 -0.46
CA ALA A 88 18.31 11.36 0.40
C ALA A 88 19.53 11.85 -0.41
N ASN A 89 19.50 11.75 -1.75
CA ASN A 89 20.61 12.12 -2.60
C ASN A 89 20.84 13.63 -2.66
N LYS A 90 22.11 14.01 -2.87
CA LYS A 90 22.54 15.39 -3.10
C LYS A 90 23.19 15.50 -4.49
N CYS A 91 22.41 15.23 -5.52
CA CYS A 91 22.89 15.27 -6.88
C CYS A 91 23.15 16.70 -7.34
N VAL A 92 24.26 16.92 -8.03
CA VAL A 92 24.61 18.23 -8.60
C VAL A 92 23.51 18.75 -9.57
N PHE A 93 22.83 17.84 -10.27
CA PHE A 93 21.76 18.13 -11.21
C PHE A 93 20.36 18.07 -10.60
N CYS A 94 20.22 18.07 -9.27
CA CYS A 94 18.90 18.01 -8.65
C CYS A 94 18.14 19.33 -8.91
N PHE A 95 17.19 19.30 -9.83
CA PHE A 95 16.38 20.49 -10.16
C PHE A 95 15.53 20.98 -8.98
N ILE A 96 15.20 20.11 -8.00
CA ILE A 96 14.50 20.53 -6.78
C ILE A 96 15.44 21.37 -5.90
N ASP A 97 16.71 20.95 -5.75
CA ASP A 97 17.70 21.72 -4.98
C ASP A 97 18.05 23.06 -5.63
N GLN A 98 17.81 23.19 -6.93
CA GLN A 98 18.05 24.41 -7.73
C GLN A 98 16.86 25.37 -7.71
N LEU A 99 15.73 25.00 -7.11
CA LEU A 99 14.56 25.87 -7.02
C LEU A 99 14.88 27.14 -6.19
N PRO A 100 14.35 28.31 -6.58
CA PRO A 100 14.47 29.52 -5.80
C PRO A 100 13.96 29.32 -4.37
N LYS A 101 14.63 29.93 -3.40
CA LYS A 101 14.19 29.89 -2.00
C LYS A 101 12.90 30.69 -1.80
N GLY A 102 12.08 30.26 -0.83
CA GLY A 102 10.86 30.97 -0.44
C GLY A 102 9.61 30.60 -1.21
N MET A 103 9.64 29.54 -1.99
CA MET A 103 8.44 28.97 -2.60
C MET A 103 7.68 28.08 -1.59
N ARG A 104 6.48 27.61 -1.96
CA ARG A 104 5.69 26.68 -1.11
C ARG A 104 6.47 25.39 -0.81
N GLU A 105 6.39 24.90 0.39
CA GLU A 105 7.14 23.72 0.90
C GLU A 105 6.96 22.48 0.03
N SER A 106 5.76 22.26 -0.50
CA SER A 106 5.47 21.10 -1.35
C SER A 106 6.34 20.98 -2.61
N LEU A 107 6.92 22.09 -3.08
CA LEU A 107 7.82 22.09 -4.24
C LEU A 107 9.23 21.59 -3.92
N TYR A 108 9.62 21.63 -2.65
CA TYR A 108 10.94 21.16 -2.21
C TYR A 108 10.92 19.70 -1.77
N PHE A 109 9.78 19.04 -1.84
CA PHE A 109 9.68 17.63 -1.51
C PHE A 109 10.24 16.79 -2.66
N LYS A 110 11.33 16.07 -2.39
CA LYS A 110 11.97 15.15 -3.34
C LYS A 110 11.32 13.78 -3.22
N ASP A 111 10.32 13.52 -4.05
CA ASP A 111 9.69 12.21 -4.11
C ASP A 111 10.67 11.15 -4.61
N ASP A 112 10.85 10.08 -3.85
CA ASP A 112 11.64 8.91 -4.23
C ASP A 112 11.03 7.62 -3.64
N ASP A 113 9.71 7.60 -3.60
CA ASP A 113 8.97 6.47 -3.06
C ASP A 113 8.65 5.45 -4.16
N SER A 114 9.30 4.30 -4.09
CA SER A 114 9.11 3.21 -5.07
C SER A 114 7.65 2.76 -5.18
N ARG A 115 6.87 2.89 -4.10
CA ARG A 115 5.43 2.53 -4.11
C ARG A 115 4.62 3.48 -4.98
N LEU A 116 4.95 4.78 -5.00
CA LEU A 116 4.32 5.74 -5.89
C LEU A 116 4.72 5.51 -7.36
N SER A 117 5.92 5.01 -7.60
CA SER A 117 6.32 4.57 -8.94
C SER A 117 5.42 3.43 -9.44
N PHE A 118 5.15 2.43 -8.61
CA PHE A 118 4.24 1.33 -8.95
C PHE A 118 2.79 1.77 -9.14
N LEU A 119 2.29 2.65 -8.25
CA LEU A 119 0.88 3.07 -8.27
C LEU A 119 0.56 4.11 -9.34
N PHE A 120 1.49 5.02 -9.61
CA PHE A 120 1.24 6.22 -10.42
C PHE A 120 2.26 6.47 -11.53
N GLY A 121 3.29 5.63 -11.65
CA GLY A 121 4.34 5.78 -12.64
C GLY A 121 5.34 6.90 -12.32
N ASN A 122 5.47 7.30 -11.07
CA ASN A 122 6.44 8.33 -10.67
C ASN A 122 7.88 7.85 -10.89
N TYR A 123 8.76 8.78 -11.23
CA TYR A 123 10.19 8.49 -11.31
C TYR A 123 10.74 8.17 -9.93
N VAL A 124 11.64 7.20 -9.87
CA VAL A 124 12.32 6.76 -8.65
C VAL A 124 13.80 6.52 -8.93
N THR A 125 14.67 6.90 -7.99
CA THR A 125 16.13 6.75 -8.16
C THR A 125 16.61 5.35 -7.80
N LEU A 126 15.83 4.59 -7.05
CA LEU A 126 16.15 3.27 -6.46
C LEU A 126 17.36 3.28 -5.50
N THR A 127 17.91 4.45 -5.18
CA THR A 127 19.11 4.57 -4.33
C THR A 127 18.81 4.44 -2.85
N ASN A 128 17.54 4.57 -2.45
CA ASN A 128 17.07 4.50 -1.07
C ASN A 128 16.45 3.14 -0.72
N LEU A 129 16.50 2.16 -1.61
CA LEU A 129 15.93 0.83 -1.38
C LEU A 129 16.84 -0.02 -0.52
N SER A 130 16.25 -0.71 0.45
CA SER A 130 16.90 -1.80 1.16
C SER A 130 16.85 -3.09 0.34
N GLU A 131 17.77 -4.04 0.60
CA GLU A 131 17.77 -5.36 -0.04
C GLU A 131 16.42 -6.06 0.09
N ARG A 132 15.80 -5.99 1.27
CA ARG A 132 14.45 -6.55 1.51
C ARG A 132 13.37 -5.94 0.62
N GLU A 133 13.46 -4.65 0.33
CA GLU A 133 12.51 -3.98 -0.57
C GLU A 133 12.73 -4.38 -2.02
N VAL A 134 13.97 -4.55 -2.43
CA VAL A 134 14.31 -5.08 -3.76
C VAL A 134 13.76 -6.49 -3.93
N GLU A 135 13.95 -7.36 -2.95
CA GLU A 135 13.40 -8.73 -2.96
C GLU A 135 11.87 -8.73 -3.07
N ARG A 136 11.19 -7.84 -2.31
CA ARG A 136 9.73 -7.69 -2.40
C ARG A 136 9.28 -7.23 -3.79
N ILE A 137 9.97 -6.26 -4.37
CA ILE A 137 9.70 -5.78 -5.73
C ILE A 137 9.83 -6.92 -6.73
N ILE A 138 10.90 -7.68 -6.67
CA ILE A 138 11.13 -8.84 -7.54
C ILE A 138 10.00 -9.87 -7.37
N GLN A 139 9.60 -10.16 -6.14
CA GLN A 139 8.51 -11.09 -5.86
C GLN A 139 7.17 -10.61 -6.43
N MET A 140 6.85 -9.32 -6.30
CA MET A 140 5.63 -8.73 -6.83
C MET A 140 5.64 -8.68 -8.36
N LEU A 141 6.77 -8.37 -8.99
CA LEU A 141 6.93 -8.35 -10.44
C LEU A 141 6.91 -9.76 -11.03
N SER A 142 7.36 -10.78 -10.31
CA SER A 142 7.35 -12.15 -10.81
C SER A 142 5.93 -12.65 -11.09
N LEU A 143 4.91 -12.10 -10.43
CA LEU A 143 3.51 -12.43 -10.72
C LEU A 143 2.97 -11.72 -11.97
N ILE A 144 3.47 -10.54 -12.31
CA ILE A 144 3.11 -9.86 -13.58
C ILE A 144 3.58 -10.71 -14.76
N HIS A 145 4.74 -11.34 -14.66
CA HIS A 145 5.28 -12.22 -15.70
C HIS A 145 4.62 -13.62 -15.77
N ILE A 146 3.93 -14.04 -14.73
CA ILE A 146 3.22 -15.33 -14.70
C ILE A 146 1.81 -15.20 -15.29
N SER A 147 1.28 -14.00 -15.41
CA SER A 147 -0.07 -13.73 -15.94
C SER A 147 -0.12 -13.51 -17.47
N GLU A 148 1.00 -13.53 -18.16
CA GLU A 148 1.10 -13.60 -19.61
C GLU A 148 1.26 -15.06 -20.05
#